data_f201c747724b7b0a688f54bc4e5fb905
#
_entry.id   f201c747724b7b0a688f54bc4e5fb905
#
_cell.length_a   1.000
_cell.length_b   1.000
_cell.length_c   1.000
_cell.angle_alpha   90.00
_cell.angle_beta   90.00
_cell.angle_gamma   90.00
#
_symmetry.space_group_name_H-M   'P 1'
#
loop_
_entity.id
_entity.type
_entity.pdbx_description
1 polymer ?
#
loop_
_entity_poly.entity_id
_entity_poly.type
_entity_poly.pdbx_seq_one_letter_code
_entity_poly.pdbx_strand_id
1 'polypeptide(L)'
;MNCVQPGVNNMESFTKAERILSWTCRIVAAVILLQTLFFKFTGAPESVYIFSKIGLEPWGRYGSGLAELTASILLLTPRYAWAGALLALTIMSGAVGSHLTLLGVVVQGDGGLLFGLAIIVLLCSLVTLILHRRQIPHQCRCQIQNQ
;
A
#
# COMPACT_ATOMS: atom_id res chain seq x y z
N MET A 1 17.92 -15.77 -30.87
CA MET A 1 16.72 -15.66 -30.00
C MET A 1 17.12 -14.81 -28.82
N ASN A 2 16.82 -13.50 -28.87
CA ASN A 2 17.13 -12.59 -27.76
C ASN A 2 15.97 -12.63 -26.77
N CYS A 3 16.15 -13.36 -25.67
CA CYS A 3 15.25 -13.23 -24.52
C CYS A 3 15.49 -11.84 -23.92
N VAL A 4 14.59 -10.90 -24.21
CA VAL A 4 14.57 -9.60 -23.55
C VAL A 4 14.26 -9.87 -22.06
N GLN A 5 15.24 -9.64 -21.22
CA GLN A 5 15.13 -9.76 -19.76
C GLN A 5 14.07 -8.76 -19.27
N PRO A 6 12.93 -9.20 -18.73
CA PRO A 6 11.95 -8.27 -18.18
C PRO A 6 12.46 -7.80 -16.83
N GLY A 7 13.00 -6.61 -16.74
CA GLY A 7 13.34 -6.06 -15.44
C GLY A 7 14.31 -4.88 -15.41
N VAL A 8 15.09 -4.64 -16.46
CA VAL A 8 16.11 -3.60 -16.42
C VAL A 8 15.71 -2.33 -17.17
N ASN A 9 14.82 -2.42 -18.16
CA ASN A 9 14.54 -1.32 -19.09
C ASN A 9 13.22 -0.54 -18.80
N ASN A 10 12.49 -0.86 -17.72
CA ASN A 10 11.19 -0.23 -17.46
C ASN A 10 11.27 1.14 -16.76
N MET A 11 12.45 1.54 -16.29
CA MET A 11 12.64 2.88 -15.71
C MET A 11 12.94 3.95 -16.77
N GLU A 12 13.33 3.57 -17.98
CA GLU A 12 13.64 4.52 -19.06
C GLU A 12 12.39 5.05 -19.80
N SER A 13 11.22 4.40 -19.61
CA SER A 13 9.98 4.82 -20.29
C SER A 13 9.18 5.90 -19.54
N PHE A 14 9.55 6.21 -18.28
CA PHE A 14 8.89 7.27 -17.53
C PHE A 14 9.42 8.64 -17.89
N THR A 15 8.52 9.60 -18.11
CA THR A 15 8.89 11.01 -18.15
C THR A 15 9.47 11.43 -16.79
N LYS A 16 10.29 12.48 -16.76
CA LYS A 16 10.84 13.01 -15.51
C LYS A 16 9.73 13.32 -14.48
N ALA A 17 8.61 13.85 -14.93
CA ALA A 17 7.46 14.18 -14.10
C ALA A 17 6.80 12.93 -13.49
N GLU A 18 6.57 11.89 -14.29
CA GLU A 18 6.01 10.62 -13.80
C GLU A 18 6.92 9.94 -12.78
N ARG A 19 8.22 10.01 -13.00
CA ARG A 19 9.21 9.48 -12.04
C ARG A 19 9.15 10.20 -10.70
N ILE A 20 9.13 11.53 -10.71
CA ILE A 20 9.02 12.36 -9.51
C ILE A 20 7.70 12.06 -8.80
N LEU A 21 6.58 12.06 -9.52
CA LEU A 21 5.26 11.78 -8.96
C LEU A 21 5.22 10.38 -8.32
N SER A 22 5.73 9.35 -9.01
CA SER A 22 5.80 7.99 -8.49
C SER A 22 6.61 7.92 -7.19
N TRP A 23 7.79 8.52 -7.16
CA TRP A 23 8.62 8.51 -5.96
C TRP A 23 7.97 9.28 -4.79
N THR A 24 7.37 10.43 -5.06
CA THR A 24 6.65 11.21 -4.04
C THR A 24 5.50 10.41 -3.43
N CYS A 25 4.63 9.81 -4.26
CA CYS A 25 3.54 8.98 -3.77
C CYS A 25 4.02 7.79 -2.94
N ARG A 26 5.08 7.12 -3.37
CA ARG A 26 5.66 5.96 -2.67
C ARG A 26 6.25 6.34 -1.32
N ILE A 27 7.00 7.44 -1.25
CA ILE A 27 7.60 7.93 -0.01
C ILE A 27 6.50 8.36 0.96
N VAL A 28 5.52 9.17 0.51
CA VAL A 28 4.40 9.61 1.35
C VAL A 28 3.63 8.41 1.91
N ALA A 29 3.26 7.45 1.05
CA ALA A 29 2.56 6.26 1.50
C ALA A 29 3.38 5.44 2.50
N ALA A 30 4.66 5.20 2.22
CA ALA A 30 5.54 4.43 3.11
C ALA A 30 5.74 5.11 4.48
N VAL A 31 5.92 6.43 4.51
CA VAL A 31 6.06 7.20 5.77
C VAL A 31 4.80 7.09 6.62
N ILE A 32 3.62 7.26 6.01
CA ILE A 32 2.35 7.16 6.73
C ILE A 32 2.15 5.72 7.26
N LEU A 33 2.40 4.69 6.44
CA LEU A 33 2.29 3.29 6.87
C LEU A 33 3.25 2.96 8.02
N LEU A 34 4.48 3.45 7.97
CA LEU A 34 5.46 3.25 9.05
C LEU A 34 5.07 4.00 10.33
N GLN A 35 4.46 5.18 10.21
CA GLN A 35 3.94 5.91 11.36
C GLN A 35 2.77 5.14 12.01
N THR A 36 1.82 4.65 11.24
CA THR A 36 0.70 3.86 11.78
C THR A 36 1.16 2.54 12.40
N LEU A 37 2.23 1.95 11.85
CA LEU A 37 2.89 0.78 12.41
C LEU A 37 3.36 1.01 13.86
N PHE A 38 3.99 2.14 14.13
CA PHE A 38 4.44 2.49 15.48
C PHE A 38 3.27 2.47 16.47
N PHE A 39 2.14 3.11 16.15
CA PHE A 39 0.96 3.14 17.02
C PHE A 39 0.33 1.74 17.22
N LYS A 40 0.39 0.87 16.22
CA LYS A 40 -0.12 -0.50 16.33
C LYS A 40 0.73 -1.37 17.24
N PHE A 41 2.04 -1.28 17.14
CA PHE A 41 2.95 -2.10 17.96
C PHE A 41 3.10 -1.58 19.39
N THR A 42 3.01 -0.27 19.63
CA THR A 42 3.02 0.32 20.96
C THR A 42 1.69 0.16 21.69
N GLY A 43 0.62 -0.29 21.02
CA GLY A 43 -0.70 -0.45 21.63
C GLY A 43 -1.35 0.89 21.96
N ALA A 44 -1.20 1.89 21.11
CA ALA A 44 -1.85 3.18 21.29
C ALA A 44 -3.38 3.00 21.48
N PRO A 45 -4.01 3.78 22.38
CA PRO A 45 -5.42 3.61 22.74
C PRO A 45 -6.36 3.60 21.52
N GLU A 46 -6.11 4.46 20.56
CA GLU A 46 -6.89 4.55 19.32
C GLU A 46 -6.80 3.24 18.51
N SER A 47 -5.60 2.68 18.41
CA SER A 47 -5.36 1.44 17.68
C SER A 47 -6.04 0.26 18.36
N VAL A 48 -5.90 0.13 19.67
CA VAL A 48 -6.56 -0.92 20.47
C VAL A 48 -8.09 -0.79 20.35
N TYR A 49 -8.62 0.43 20.45
CA TYR A 49 -10.05 0.69 20.31
C TYR A 49 -10.59 0.24 18.95
N ILE A 50 -9.89 0.59 17.85
CA ILE A 50 -10.29 0.23 16.49
C ILE A 50 -10.39 -1.30 16.35
N PHE A 51 -9.33 -2.01 16.71
CA PHE A 51 -9.28 -3.46 16.54
C PHE A 51 -10.19 -4.22 17.52
N SER A 52 -10.40 -3.70 18.71
CA SER A 52 -11.39 -4.25 19.66
C SER A 52 -12.81 -4.09 19.13
N LYS A 53 -13.14 -2.93 18.55
CA LYS A 53 -14.49 -2.67 17.99
C LYS A 53 -14.80 -3.53 16.79
N ILE A 54 -13.79 -3.87 16.00
CA ILE A 54 -13.88 -4.78 14.84
C ILE A 54 -13.90 -6.26 15.30
N GLY A 55 -13.49 -6.54 16.54
CA GLY A 55 -13.40 -7.91 17.08
C GLY A 55 -12.13 -8.66 16.65
N LEU A 56 -11.08 -7.95 16.24
CA LEU A 56 -9.84 -8.53 15.73
C LEU A 56 -8.62 -8.28 16.65
N GLU A 57 -8.81 -7.75 17.86
CA GLU A 57 -7.71 -7.56 18.82
C GLU A 57 -7.31 -8.91 19.47
N PRO A 58 -6.02 -9.21 19.68
CA PRO A 58 -4.83 -8.44 19.29
C PRO A 58 -4.29 -8.82 17.90
N TRP A 59 -4.72 -9.93 17.34
CA TRP A 59 -4.11 -10.54 16.15
C TRP A 59 -4.28 -9.71 14.88
N GLY A 60 -5.44 -9.09 14.69
CA GLY A 60 -5.69 -8.21 13.55
C GLY A 60 -4.80 -6.97 13.57
N ARG A 61 -4.54 -6.41 14.76
CA ARG A 61 -3.67 -5.26 14.95
C ARG A 61 -2.23 -5.58 14.57
N TYR A 62 -1.67 -6.67 15.09
CA TYR A 62 -0.31 -7.08 14.73
C TYR A 62 -0.21 -7.56 13.28
N GLY A 63 -1.20 -8.32 12.80
CA GLY A 63 -1.24 -8.81 11.42
C GLY A 63 -1.31 -7.68 10.39
N SER A 64 -2.18 -6.68 10.62
CA SER A 64 -2.25 -5.50 9.73
C SER A 64 -0.97 -4.68 9.80
N GLY A 65 -0.36 -4.53 10.97
CA GLY A 65 0.93 -3.87 11.13
C GLY A 65 2.05 -4.55 10.34
N LEU A 66 2.14 -5.87 10.39
CA LEU A 66 3.12 -6.62 9.60
C LEU A 66 2.87 -6.48 8.10
N ALA A 67 1.60 -6.49 7.67
CA ALA A 67 1.24 -6.26 6.28
C ALA A 67 1.60 -4.83 5.81
N GLU A 68 1.41 -3.81 6.65
CA GLU A 68 1.83 -2.43 6.37
C GLU A 68 3.35 -2.27 6.28
N LEU A 69 4.11 -2.94 7.15
CA LEU A 69 5.56 -2.98 7.06
C LEU A 69 6.02 -3.60 5.75
N THR A 70 5.44 -4.73 5.37
CA THR A 70 5.73 -5.40 4.11
C THR A 70 5.40 -4.51 2.91
N ALA A 71 4.22 -3.86 2.92
CA ALA A 71 3.82 -2.91 1.88
C ALA A 71 4.81 -1.75 1.76
N SER A 72 5.27 -1.19 2.87
CA SER A 72 6.24 -0.09 2.90
C SER A 72 7.58 -0.48 2.28
N ILE A 73 8.10 -1.65 2.62
CA ILE A 73 9.36 -2.19 2.06
C ILE A 73 9.22 -2.40 0.55
N LEU A 74 8.11 -2.99 0.11
CA LEU A 74 7.85 -3.23 -1.31
C LEU A 74 7.67 -1.93 -2.08
N LEU A 75 6.96 -0.93 -1.53
CA LEU A 75 6.79 0.40 -2.13
C LEU A 75 8.13 1.10 -2.35
N LEU A 76 9.05 1.01 -1.39
CA LEU A 76 10.38 1.63 -1.49
C LEU A 76 11.32 0.87 -2.43
N THR A 77 11.02 -0.38 -2.75
CA THR A 77 11.80 -1.19 -3.68
C THR A 77 11.29 -1.01 -5.11
N PRO A 78 12.06 -0.40 -6.04
CA PRO A 78 11.55 -0.04 -7.37
C PRO A 78 11.01 -1.22 -8.18
N ARG A 79 11.61 -2.39 -8.02
CA ARG A 79 11.23 -3.63 -8.73
C ARG A 79 9.86 -4.16 -8.31
N TYR A 80 9.49 -3.97 -7.03
CA TYR A 80 8.28 -4.51 -6.43
C TYR A 80 7.26 -3.44 -6.04
N ALA A 81 7.45 -2.20 -6.50
CA ALA A 81 6.59 -1.07 -6.16
C ALA A 81 5.11 -1.32 -6.52
N TRP A 82 4.83 -2.02 -7.62
CA TRP A 82 3.47 -2.42 -8.00
C TRP A 82 2.82 -3.36 -6.98
N ALA A 83 3.59 -4.34 -6.45
CA ALA A 83 3.09 -5.29 -5.45
C ALA A 83 2.86 -4.59 -4.10
N GLY A 84 3.78 -3.70 -3.71
CA GLY A 84 3.61 -2.86 -2.52
C GLY A 84 2.39 -1.95 -2.62
N ALA A 85 2.17 -1.33 -3.78
CA ALA A 85 1.00 -0.49 -4.02
C ALA A 85 -0.31 -1.30 -3.97
N LEU A 86 -0.33 -2.51 -4.53
CA LEU A 86 -1.50 -3.39 -4.47
C LEU A 86 -1.81 -3.80 -3.03
N LEU A 87 -0.80 -4.19 -2.26
CA LEU A 87 -0.97 -4.57 -0.86
C LEU A 87 -1.46 -3.39 -0.02
N ALA A 88 -0.83 -2.21 -0.15
CA ALA A 88 -1.25 -1.00 0.55
C ALA A 88 -2.68 -0.59 0.18
N LEU A 89 -3.05 -0.67 -1.11
CA LEU A 89 -4.41 -0.39 -1.57
C LEU A 89 -5.43 -1.31 -0.90
N THR A 90 -5.15 -2.62 -0.81
CA THR A 90 -6.02 -3.60 -0.19
C THR A 90 -6.20 -3.33 1.31
N ILE A 91 -5.11 -3.07 2.04
CA ILE A 91 -5.14 -2.77 3.48
C ILE A 91 -5.94 -1.48 3.73
N MET A 92 -5.67 -0.42 2.96
CA MET A 92 -6.34 0.86 3.14
C MET A 92 -7.80 0.84 2.72
N SER A 93 -8.17 0.03 1.72
CA SER A 93 -9.59 -0.20 1.40
C SER A 93 -10.34 -0.83 2.57
N GLY A 94 -9.72 -1.79 3.25
CA GLY A 94 -10.28 -2.37 4.48
C GLY A 94 -10.39 -1.35 5.62
N ALA A 95 -9.36 -0.51 5.82
CA ALA A 95 -9.38 0.54 6.83
C ALA A 95 -10.48 1.58 6.55
N VAL A 96 -10.56 2.11 5.33
CA VAL A 96 -11.61 3.04 4.92
C VAL A 96 -13.00 2.42 5.06
N GLY A 97 -13.16 1.16 4.63
CA GLY A 97 -14.41 0.42 4.81
C GLY A 97 -14.82 0.30 6.28
N SER A 98 -13.89 0.00 7.18
CA SER A 98 -14.14 -0.06 8.62
C SER A 98 -14.55 1.30 9.20
N HIS A 99 -13.93 2.38 8.76
CA HIS A 99 -14.34 3.73 9.16
C HIS A 99 -15.75 4.08 8.69
N LEU A 100 -16.12 3.73 7.47
CA LEU A 100 -17.44 4.05 6.93
C LEU A 100 -18.58 3.20 7.51
N THR A 101 -18.28 1.99 7.99
CA THR A 101 -19.30 1.04 8.45
C THR A 101 -19.42 0.92 9.98
N LEU A 102 -18.30 0.91 10.70
CA LEU A 102 -18.24 0.55 12.11
C LEU A 102 -17.69 1.65 13.03
N LEU A 103 -16.70 2.40 12.58
CA LEU A 103 -15.91 3.29 13.43
C LEU A 103 -16.40 4.75 13.38
N GLY A 104 -16.90 5.18 12.22
CA GLY A 104 -17.11 6.59 11.91
C GLY A 104 -15.83 7.28 11.42
N VAL A 105 -15.96 8.50 10.95
CA VAL A 105 -14.83 9.30 10.42
C VAL A 105 -13.93 9.78 11.54
N VAL A 106 -14.47 10.12 12.69
CA VAL A 106 -13.74 10.58 13.87
C VAL A 106 -13.64 9.45 14.89
N VAL A 107 -12.42 9.08 15.24
CA VAL A 107 -12.13 8.02 16.22
C VAL A 107 -11.44 8.62 17.43
N GLN A 108 -12.05 8.45 18.63
CA GLN A 108 -11.48 8.92 19.89
C GLN A 108 -11.08 10.42 19.92
N GLY A 109 -11.78 11.25 19.12
CA GLY A 109 -11.51 12.68 19.09
C GLY A 109 -10.33 13.10 18.19
N ASP A 110 -9.86 12.22 17.31
CA ASP A 110 -8.74 12.47 16.37
C ASP A 110 -9.05 13.50 15.26
N GLY A 111 -10.28 14.05 15.24
CA GLY A 111 -10.71 14.97 14.20
C GLY A 111 -10.78 14.38 12.79
N GLY A 112 -10.75 13.04 12.65
CA GLY A 112 -10.75 12.35 11.36
C GLY A 112 -9.34 12.18 10.75
N LEU A 113 -8.29 12.39 11.54
CA LEU A 113 -6.90 12.29 11.08
C LEU A 113 -6.61 10.90 10.53
N LEU A 114 -6.99 9.84 11.25
CA LEU A 114 -6.73 8.45 10.84
C LEU A 114 -7.43 8.11 9.53
N PHE A 115 -8.67 8.55 9.36
CA PHE A 115 -9.42 8.38 8.11
C PHE A 115 -8.76 9.15 6.96
N GLY A 116 -8.35 10.41 7.19
CA GLY A 116 -7.65 11.22 6.20
C GLY A 116 -6.33 10.60 5.74
N LEU A 117 -5.51 10.08 6.66
CA LEU A 117 -4.27 9.39 6.34
C LEU A 117 -4.52 8.11 5.52
N ALA A 118 -5.56 7.33 5.84
CA ALA A 118 -5.94 6.15 5.07
C ALA A 118 -6.32 6.51 3.62
N ILE A 119 -7.06 7.60 3.41
CA ILE A 119 -7.42 8.10 2.07
C ILE A 119 -6.16 8.54 1.30
N ILE A 120 -5.24 9.26 1.93
CA ILE A 120 -3.99 9.70 1.27
C ILE A 120 -3.19 8.49 0.80
N VAL A 121 -2.99 7.48 1.65
CA VAL A 121 -2.27 6.26 1.28
C VAL A 121 -2.99 5.51 0.16
N LEU A 122 -4.32 5.42 0.22
CA LEU A 122 -5.14 4.79 -0.81
C LEU A 122 -4.93 5.45 -2.17
N LEU A 123 -4.99 6.78 -2.24
CA LEU A 123 -4.79 7.54 -3.48
C LEU A 123 -3.34 7.42 -4.00
N CYS A 124 -2.35 7.56 -3.13
CA CYS A 124 -0.94 7.38 -3.48
C CYS A 124 -0.65 5.98 -4.02
N SER A 125 -1.25 4.95 -3.41
CA SER A 125 -1.11 3.56 -3.84
C SER A 125 -1.78 3.33 -5.20
N LEU A 126 -2.96 3.91 -5.43
CA LEU A 126 -3.65 3.85 -6.70
C LEU A 126 -2.84 4.49 -7.83
N VAL A 127 -2.32 5.71 -7.61
CA VAL A 127 -1.44 6.41 -8.56
C VAL A 127 -0.21 5.58 -8.86
N THR A 128 0.45 5.05 -7.83
CA THR A 128 1.64 4.19 -7.98
C THR A 128 1.30 2.94 -8.81
N LEU A 129 0.19 2.29 -8.54
CA LEU A 129 -0.25 1.09 -9.27
C LEU A 129 -0.53 1.39 -10.76
N ILE A 130 -1.20 2.51 -11.05
CA ILE A 130 -1.49 2.94 -12.42
C ILE A 130 -0.19 3.21 -13.19
N LEU A 131 0.77 3.92 -12.58
CA LEU A 131 2.06 4.21 -13.20
C LEU A 131 2.88 2.95 -13.43
N HIS A 132 2.83 1.99 -12.49
CA HIS A 132 3.60 0.75 -12.56
C HIS A 132 2.85 -0.44 -13.18
N ARG A 133 1.64 -0.24 -13.72
CA ARG A 133 0.84 -1.33 -14.32
C ARG A 133 1.56 -2.10 -15.43
N ARG A 134 2.51 -1.47 -16.12
CA ARG A 134 3.33 -2.11 -17.16
C ARG A 134 4.41 -3.05 -16.58
N GLN A 135 4.70 -2.95 -15.28
CA GLN A 135 5.65 -3.82 -14.57
C GLN A 135 5.00 -5.10 -14.06
N ILE A 136 3.66 -5.19 -14.10
CA ILE A 136 2.93 -6.41 -13.73
C ILE A 136 3.38 -7.51 -14.69
N PRO A 137 4.02 -8.58 -14.22
CA PRO A 137 4.54 -9.61 -15.11
C PRO A 137 3.41 -10.29 -15.86
N HIS A 138 3.37 -10.09 -17.16
CA HIS A 138 2.56 -10.92 -18.07
C HIS A 138 3.24 -12.30 -18.18
N GLN A 139 3.22 -13.08 -17.11
CA GLN A 139 3.89 -14.41 -17.06
C GLN A 139 3.17 -15.50 -17.87
N CYS A 140 2.18 -15.20 -18.68
CA CYS A 140 1.39 -16.25 -19.34
C CYS A 140 1.41 -16.25 -20.87
N ARG A 141 2.30 -15.55 -21.57
CA ARG A 141 2.20 -15.51 -23.05
C ARG A 141 3.25 -16.28 -23.84
N CYS A 142 4.24 -16.89 -23.20
CA CYS A 142 5.29 -17.65 -23.90
C CYS A 142 5.10 -19.16 -23.95
N GLN A 143 4.01 -19.73 -23.43
CA GLN A 143 3.82 -21.19 -23.40
C GLN A 143 2.94 -21.74 -24.56
N ILE A 144 2.32 -20.91 -25.38
CA ILE A 144 1.32 -21.39 -26.38
C ILE A 144 1.88 -21.42 -27.81
N GLN A 145 3.12 -21.00 -28.05
CA GLN A 145 3.67 -20.96 -29.42
C GLN A 145 4.63 -22.10 -29.79
N ASN A 146 4.74 -23.13 -28.98
CA ASN A 146 5.60 -24.32 -29.26
C ASN A 146 4.81 -25.64 -29.18
N GLN A 147 3.60 -25.72 -29.75
CA GLN A 147 2.99 -26.99 -30.13
C GLN A 147 2.54 -26.95 -31.59
#